data_8ae06184f8cc99865291f73d52906b6a
#
_entry.id   8ae06184f8cc99865291f73d52906b6a
#
_cell.length_a   1.000
_cell.length_b   1.000
_cell.length_c   1.000
_cell.angle_alpha   90.00
_cell.angle_beta   90.00
_cell.angle_gamma   90.00
#
_symmetry.space_group_name_H-M   'P 1'
#
loop_
_entity.id
_entity.type
_entity.pdbx_description
1 polymer ?
#
loop_
_entity_poly.entity_id
_entity_poly.type
_entity_poly.pdbx_seq_one_letter_code
_entity_poly.pdbx_strand_id
1 'polypeptide(L)'
;MNHMNSSATAGQERKAPGRPRNAQADESILDAVLGMLSDGQSAAAISIEAVAAKAGVGKATIYRRWPNKEALLIDAVRSMKGPLPELAGQSVRDDLIALARAHRTPRAQRYSKVTACLLPDLIRDSELARMYHDFIEPRREVTREVLRRGIATGELRPDLDVELTQLMLSAPGMIQSMLRLNPVVPDESFPETLVDAVLRGAAATAE
;
A
#
# COMPACT_ATOMS: atom_id res chain seq x y z
N MET A 1 60.50 -39.92 -25.24
CA MET A 1 59.67 -39.27 -26.28
C MET A 1 58.22 -39.38 -25.88
N ASN A 2 57.61 -38.40 -25.50
CA ASN A 2 56.28 -37.85 -25.73
C ASN A 2 55.83 -36.94 -24.58
N HIS A 3 55.85 -35.69 -24.86
CA HIS A 3 55.26 -34.62 -24.05
C HIS A 3 53.76 -34.71 -24.13
N MET A 4 53.06 -34.74 -22.98
CA MET A 4 51.67 -34.42 -22.92
C MET A 4 51.49 -33.12 -22.12
N ASN A 5 51.14 -32.11 -22.88
CA ASN A 5 50.82 -30.76 -22.43
C ASN A 5 49.42 -30.76 -21.83
N SER A 6 49.29 -30.49 -20.53
CA SER A 6 47.99 -30.36 -19.87
C SER A 6 47.67 -28.87 -19.72
N SER A 7 46.87 -28.35 -20.63
CA SER A 7 46.34 -27.00 -20.59
C SER A 7 45.21 -26.93 -19.56
N ALA A 8 45.47 -26.28 -18.43
CA ALA A 8 44.43 -25.94 -17.44
C ALA A 8 43.55 -24.80 -18.01
N THR A 9 42.29 -25.14 -18.29
CA THR A 9 41.27 -24.16 -18.68
C THR A 9 40.76 -23.47 -17.41
N ALA A 10 41.16 -22.20 -17.24
CA ALA A 10 40.63 -21.36 -16.17
C ALA A 10 39.14 -21.08 -16.43
N GLY A 11 38.28 -21.60 -15.54
CA GLY A 11 36.85 -21.30 -15.54
C GLY A 11 36.62 -19.83 -15.23
N GLN A 12 36.15 -19.08 -16.22
CA GLN A 12 35.59 -17.74 -15.99
C GLN A 12 34.30 -17.87 -15.24
N GLU A 13 34.30 -17.50 -13.95
CA GLU A 13 33.08 -17.29 -13.19
C GLU A 13 32.23 -16.19 -13.86
N ARG A 14 31.11 -16.59 -14.46
CA ARG A 14 30.11 -15.67 -14.97
C ARG A 14 29.49 -14.93 -13.78
N LYS A 15 29.87 -13.68 -13.57
CA LYS A 15 29.22 -12.74 -12.66
C LYS A 15 27.72 -12.72 -12.99
N ALA A 16 26.87 -12.99 -11.99
CA ALA A 16 25.42 -12.91 -12.11
C ALA A 16 25.02 -11.52 -12.65
N PRO A 17 24.03 -11.44 -13.57
CA PRO A 17 23.60 -10.15 -14.11
C PRO A 17 23.08 -9.28 -12.99
N GLY A 18 23.76 -8.16 -12.70
CA GLY A 18 23.33 -7.14 -11.74
C GLY A 18 21.93 -6.64 -12.11
N ARG A 19 21.13 -6.34 -11.08
CA ARG A 19 19.77 -5.75 -11.21
C ARG A 19 19.79 -4.65 -12.29
N PRO A 20 18.87 -4.67 -13.29
CA PRO A 20 18.93 -3.73 -14.41
C PRO A 20 19.01 -2.28 -13.93
N ARG A 21 19.95 -1.48 -14.49
CA ARG A 21 20.16 -0.06 -14.11
C ARG A 21 18.87 0.77 -14.09
N ASN A 22 17.88 0.38 -14.89
CA ASN A 22 16.56 1.03 -14.93
C ASN A 22 15.76 0.83 -13.64
N ALA A 23 15.71 -0.40 -13.08
CA ALA A 23 14.97 -0.68 -11.86
C ALA A 23 15.58 0.01 -10.63
N GLN A 24 16.91 0.11 -10.56
CA GLN A 24 17.60 0.80 -9.47
C GLN A 24 17.36 2.32 -9.51
N ALA A 25 17.30 2.93 -10.70
CA ALA A 25 16.99 4.34 -10.82
C ALA A 25 15.54 4.63 -10.42
N ASP A 26 14.59 3.75 -10.77
CA ASP A 26 13.19 3.90 -10.37
C ASP A 26 13.04 3.83 -8.84
N GLU A 27 13.68 2.85 -8.22
CA GLU A 27 13.69 2.71 -6.76
C GLU A 27 14.27 3.95 -6.06
N SER A 28 15.43 4.46 -6.54
CA SER A 28 16.05 5.67 -5.98
C SER A 28 15.16 6.92 -6.12
N ILE A 29 14.41 7.04 -7.22
CA ILE A 29 13.48 8.16 -7.43
C ILE A 29 12.28 8.05 -6.48
N LEU A 30 11.67 6.86 -6.36
CA LEU A 30 10.54 6.64 -5.45
C LEU A 30 10.97 6.83 -3.99
N ASP A 31 12.15 6.33 -3.59
CA ASP A 31 12.70 6.52 -2.24
C ASP A 31 12.99 7.99 -1.93
N ALA A 32 13.44 8.77 -2.92
CA ALA A 32 13.67 10.21 -2.75
C ALA A 32 12.34 10.93 -2.43
N VAL A 33 11.26 10.62 -3.17
CA VAL A 33 9.92 11.15 -2.92
C VAL A 33 9.42 10.76 -1.53
N LEU A 34 9.49 9.46 -1.19
CA LEU A 34 9.05 8.95 0.11
C LEU A 34 9.81 9.58 1.27
N GLY A 35 11.11 9.81 1.09
CA GLY A 35 11.93 10.52 2.07
C GLY A 35 11.45 11.95 2.29
N MET A 36 11.16 12.72 1.21
CA MET A 36 10.66 14.08 1.32
C MET A 36 9.30 14.15 2.02
N LEU A 37 8.36 13.24 1.66
CA LEU A 37 7.07 13.14 2.34
C LEU A 37 7.20 12.75 3.81
N SER A 38 8.12 11.82 4.13
CA SER A 38 8.39 11.41 5.52
C SER A 38 9.02 12.51 6.36
N ASP A 39 9.76 13.43 5.72
CA ASP A 39 10.34 14.63 6.32
C ASP A 39 9.28 15.75 6.52
N GLY A 40 8.01 15.49 6.19
CA GLY A 40 6.89 16.41 6.39
C GLY A 40 6.68 17.41 5.26
N GLN A 41 7.34 17.26 4.10
CA GLN A 41 7.07 18.10 2.95
C GLN A 41 5.70 17.78 2.36
N SER A 42 4.91 18.81 2.03
CA SER A 42 3.66 18.62 1.29
C SER A 42 3.93 18.21 -0.16
N ALA A 43 2.98 17.53 -0.79
CA ALA A 43 3.08 17.18 -2.21
C ALA A 43 3.26 18.42 -3.10
N ALA A 44 2.61 19.54 -2.73
CA ALA A 44 2.77 20.81 -3.45
C ALA A 44 4.21 21.34 -3.42
N ALA A 45 4.92 21.18 -2.29
CA ALA A 45 6.29 21.66 -2.09
C ALA A 45 7.34 20.77 -2.80
N ILE A 46 7.02 19.51 -3.10
CA ILE A 46 7.94 18.61 -3.81
C ILE A 46 8.01 19.02 -5.29
N SER A 47 9.24 19.29 -5.77
CA SER A 47 9.50 19.54 -7.19
C SER A 47 10.28 18.40 -7.84
N ILE A 48 10.11 18.22 -9.16
CA ILE A 48 10.86 17.22 -9.94
C ILE A 48 12.37 17.49 -9.87
N GLU A 49 12.77 18.78 -9.79
CA GLU A 49 14.16 19.18 -9.63
C GLU A 49 14.74 18.66 -8.31
N ALA A 50 14.02 18.84 -7.22
CA ALA A 50 14.44 18.39 -5.89
C ALA A 50 14.52 16.86 -5.81
N VAL A 51 13.53 16.15 -6.40
CA VAL A 51 13.54 14.68 -6.50
C VAL A 51 14.74 14.21 -7.33
N ALA A 52 14.99 14.80 -8.49
CA ALA A 52 16.10 14.44 -9.35
C ALA A 52 17.45 14.61 -8.65
N ALA A 53 17.64 15.74 -7.95
CA ALA A 53 18.84 16.01 -7.17
C ALA A 53 19.03 14.99 -6.04
N LYS A 54 17.95 14.69 -5.26
CA LYS A 54 18.01 13.73 -4.14
C LYS A 54 18.23 12.29 -4.61
N ALA A 55 17.67 11.92 -5.76
CA ALA A 55 17.84 10.58 -6.36
C ALA A 55 19.14 10.41 -7.16
N GLY A 56 19.89 11.49 -7.41
CA GLY A 56 21.12 11.45 -8.23
C GLY A 56 20.87 11.15 -9.70
N VAL A 57 19.74 11.60 -10.26
CA VAL A 57 19.35 11.37 -11.65
C VAL A 57 19.03 12.68 -12.41
N GLY A 58 19.05 12.64 -13.73
CA GLY A 58 18.56 13.76 -14.54
C GLY A 58 17.03 13.81 -14.60
N LYS A 59 16.43 15.02 -14.67
CA LYS A 59 14.97 15.22 -14.82
C LYS A 59 14.38 14.43 -15.99
N ALA A 60 15.08 14.34 -17.12
CA ALA A 60 14.64 13.54 -18.27
C ALA A 60 14.45 12.06 -17.92
N THR A 61 15.19 11.54 -16.94
CA THR A 61 15.01 10.16 -16.45
C THR A 61 13.69 9.99 -15.72
N ILE A 62 13.24 10.99 -14.99
CA ILE A 62 11.94 11.00 -14.30
C ILE A 62 10.82 11.11 -15.32
N TYR A 63 10.83 12.14 -16.19
CA TYR A 63 9.76 12.36 -17.17
C TYR A 63 9.56 11.23 -18.19
N ARG A 64 10.60 10.42 -18.44
CA ARG A 64 10.45 9.23 -19.29
C ARG A 64 9.58 8.15 -18.66
N ARG A 65 9.41 8.14 -17.35
CA ARG A 65 8.68 7.13 -16.56
C ARG A 65 7.35 7.65 -16.05
N TRP A 66 7.33 8.89 -15.58
CA TRP A 66 6.16 9.52 -15.02
C TRP A 66 5.83 10.79 -15.81
N PRO A 67 4.65 10.87 -16.42
CA PRO A 67 4.27 11.99 -17.27
C PRO A 67 4.14 13.31 -16.50
N ASN A 68 3.83 13.24 -15.21
CA ASN A 68 3.68 14.39 -14.32
C ASN A 68 4.11 14.03 -12.88
N LYS A 69 4.11 15.04 -12.01
CA LYS A 69 4.48 14.91 -10.60
C LYS A 69 3.47 14.04 -9.84
N GLU A 70 2.21 14.17 -10.13
CA GLU A 70 1.10 13.45 -9.50
C GLU A 70 1.26 11.94 -9.72
N ALA A 71 1.56 11.51 -10.93
CA ALA A 71 1.85 10.11 -11.26
C ALA A 71 3.05 9.58 -10.46
N LEU A 72 4.11 10.37 -10.33
CA LEU A 72 5.28 10.01 -9.53
C LEU A 72 4.93 9.88 -8.05
N LEU A 73 4.16 10.84 -7.49
CA LEU A 73 3.73 10.80 -6.08
C LEU A 73 2.89 9.56 -5.77
N ILE A 74 1.91 9.26 -6.63
CA ILE A 74 1.05 8.07 -6.45
C ILE A 74 1.85 6.78 -6.58
N ASP A 75 2.80 6.70 -7.52
CA ASP A 75 3.62 5.51 -7.69
C ASP A 75 4.58 5.31 -6.50
N ALA A 76 5.11 6.39 -5.92
CA ALA A 76 5.89 6.33 -4.69
C ALA A 76 5.06 5.78 -3.53
N VAL A 77 3.83 6.28 -3.34
CA VAL A 77 2.90 5.78 -2.32
C VAL A 77 2.51 4.32 -2.59
N ARG A 78 2.27 3.96 -3.86
CA ARG A 78 1.97 2.58 -4.28
C ARG A 78 3.10 1.62 -3.92
N SER A 79 4.36 2.01 -4.10
CA SER A 79 5.52 1.17 -3.80
C SER A 79 5.62 0.77 -2.33
N MET A 80 4.99 1.53 -1.42
CA MET A 80 4.93 1.22 0.00
C MET A 80 3.87 0.16 0.35
N LYS A 81 2.85 -0.04 -0.50
CA LYS A 81 1.81 -1.04 -0.23
C LYS A 81 2.34 -2.45 -0.48
N GLY A 82 2.18 -3.30 0.52
CA GLY A 82 2.40 -4.75 0.38
C GLY A 82 1.29 -5.44 -0.43
N PRO A 83 1.46 -6.72 -0.75
CA PRO A 83 0.38 -7.53 -1.29
C PRO A 83 -0.81 -7.56 -0.32
N LEU A 84 -1.99 -7.86 -0.85
CA LEU A 84 -3.14 -8.20 -0.02
C LEU A 84 -2.88 -9.53 0.69
N PRO A 85 -3.42 -9.75 1.90
CA PRO A 85 -3.34 -11.04 2.56
C PRO A 85 -4.10 -12.09 1.74
N GLU A 86 -3.64 -13.33 1.81
CA GLU A 86 -4.42 -14.47 1.34
C GLU A 86 -5.61 -14.66 2.28
N LEU A 87 -6.80 -14.75 1.70
CA LEU A 87 -8.04 -14.97 2.46
C LEU A 87 -8.44 -16.43 2.38
N ALA A 88 -8.74 -17.03 3.53
CA ALA A 88 -9.13 -18.44 3.60
C ALA A 88 -10.52 -18.70 3.00
N GLY A 89 -11.39 -17.70 2.97
CA GLY A 89 -12.73 -17.79 2.42
C GLY A 89 -13.72 -18.62 3.26
N GLN A 90 -13.33 -19.02 4.46
CA GLN A 90 -14.15 -19.88 5.33
C GLN A 90 -15.08 -19.10 6.25
N SER A 91 -14.69 -17.90 6.68
CA SER A 91 -15.44 -17.06 7.60
C SER A 91 -15.29 -15.60 7.17
N VAL A 92 -16.42 -14.89 7.12
CA VAL A 92 -16.41 -13.43 6.86
C VAL A 92 -15.59 -12.71 7.94
N ARG A 93 -15.78 -13.10 9.21
CA ARG A 93 -15.07 -12.51 10.32
C ARG A 93 -13.55 -12.64 10.19
N ASP A 94 -13.06 -13.85 9.93
CA ASP A 94 -11.63 -14.10 9.88
C ASP A 94 -10.96 -13.42 8.68
N ASP A 95 -11.62 -13.39 7.52
CA ASP A 95 -11.14 -12.69 6.34
C ASP A 95 -11.09 -11.16 6.57
N LEU A 96 -12.11 -10.57 7.22
CA LEU A 96 -12.11 -9.15 7.57
C LEU A 96 -11.01 -8.82 8.59
N ILE A 97 -10.75 -9.69 9.57
CA ILE A 97 -9.65 -9.53 10.52
C ILE A 97 -8.30 -9.60 9.79
N ALA A 98 -8.11 -10.53 8.86
CA ALA A 98 -6.88 -10.63 8.06
C ALA A 98 -6.63 -9.34 7.26
N LEU A 99 -7.66 -8.79 6.63
CA LEU A 99 -7.60 -7.50 5.92
C LEU A 99 -7.26 -6.35 6.87
N ALA A 100 -7.89 -6.28 8.03
CA ALA A 100 -7.63 -5.24 9.03
C ALA A 100 -6.21 -5.33 9.61
N ARG A 101 -5.71 -6.54 9.90
CA ARG A 101 -4.34 -6.78 10.38
C ARG A 101 -3.28 -6.36 9.36
N ALA A 102 -3.55 -6.50 8.05
CA ALA A 102 -2.63 -6.07 7.00
C ALA A 102 -2.31 -4.57 7.06
N HIS A 103 -3.17 -3.75 7.67
CA HIS A 103 -2.96 -2.32 7.92
C HIS A 103 -2.12 -2.01 9.17
N ARG A 104 -1.74 -3.04 9.96
CA ARG A 104 -1.02 -2.87 11.24
C ARG A 104 0.47 -3.21 11.16
N THR A 105 0.96 -3.64 10.00
CA THR A 105 2.38 -3.92 9.81
C THR A 105 3.22 -2.64 9.88
N PRO A 106 4.51 -2.69 10.27
CA PRO A 106 5.39 -1.52 10.27
C PRO A 106 5.42 -0.80 8.92
N ARG A 107 5.35 -1.55 7.82
CA ARG A 107 5.26 -1.00 6.46
C ARG A 107 3.95 -0.23 6.25
N ALA A 108 2.82 -0.78 6.70
CA ALA A 108 1.52 -0.12 6.60
C ALA A 108 1.45 1.15 7.47
N GLN A 109 2.08 1.14 8.63
CA GLN A 109 2.16 2.34 9.49
C GLN A 109 2.98 3.46 8.82
N ARG A 110 4.11 3.12 8.17
CA ARG A 110 4.87 4.10 7.37
C ARG A 110 4.03 4.65 6.22
N TYR A 111 3.31 3.78 5.50
CA TYR A 111 2.38 4.18 4.45
C TYR A 111 1.33 5.18 4.98
N SER A 112 0.72 4.89 6.13
CA SER A 112 -0.29 5.78 6.73
C SER A 112 0.27 7.16 7.05
N LYS A 113 1.50 7.26 7.58
CA LYS A 113 2.16 8.53 7.84
C LYS A 113 2.41 9.33 6.57
N VAL A 114 2.94 8.71 5.52
CA VAL A 114 3.17 9.35 4.23
C VAL A 114 1.86 9.81 3.61
N THR A 115 0.82 8.97 3.67
CA THR A 115 -0.52 9.32 3.17
C THR A 115 -1.12 10.50 3.94
N ALA A 116 -0.88 10.59 5.26
CA ALA A 116 -1.31 11.74 6.06
C ALA A 116 -0.72 13.07 5.55
N CYS A 117 0.53 13.07 5.12
CA CYS A 117 1.16 14.24 4.52
C CYS A 117 0.55 14.63 3.16
N LEU A 118 -0.08 13.69 2.46
CA LEU A 118 -0.76 13.94 1.19
C LEU A 118 -2.21 14.41 1.34
N LEU A 119 -2.85 14.20 2.50
CA LEU A 119 -4.28 14.52 2.68
C LEU A 119 -4.65 15.96 2.29
N PRO A 120 -3.89 17.01 2.68
CA PRO A 120 -4.22 18.38 2.28
C PRO A 120 -4.19 18.58 0.77
N ASP A 121 -3.26 17.89 0.08
CA ASP A 121 -3.13 17.98 -1.37
C ASP A 121 -4.23 17.17 -2.08
N LEU A 122 -4.62 15.99 -1.55
CA LEU A 122 -5.75 15.20 -2.05
C LEU A 122 -7.08 15.96 -1.96
N ILE A 123 -7.24 16.85 -0.97
CA ILE A 123 -8.46 17.68 -0.84
C ILE A 123 -8.46 18.81 -1.85
N ARG A 124 -7.30 19.34 -2.23
CA ARG A 124 -7.16 20.54 -3.09
C ARG A 124 -7.00 20.19 -4.57
N ASP A 125 -6.43 19.05 -4.89
CA ASP A 125 -6.09 18.62 -6.25
C ASP A 125 -6.95 17.42 -6.64
N SER A 126 -7.91 17.68 -7.52
CA SER A 126 -8.87 16.66 -7.99
C SER A 126 -8.20 15.57 -8.85
N GLU A 127 -7.13 15.88 -9.57
CA GLU A 127 -6.40 14.89 -10.37
C GLU A 127 -5.63 13.94 -9.46
N LEU A 128 -4.89 14.47 -8.49
CA LEU A 128 -4.19 13.67 -7.49
C LEU A 128 -5.18 12.80 -6.69
N ALA A 129 -6.34 13.35 -6.30
CA ALA A 129 -7.39 12.62 -5.60
C ALA A 129 -7.93 11.46 -6.43
N ARG A 130 -8.20 11.69 -7.72
CA ARG A 130 -8.68 10.66 -8.65
C ARG A 130 -7.63 9.53 -8.80
N MET A 131 -6.38 9.89 -9.03
CA MET A 131 -5.30 8.91 -9.17
C MET A 131 -5.10 8.09 -7.88
N TYR A 132 -5.23 8.73 -6.71
CA TYR A 132 -5.18 8.03 -5.43
C TYR A 132 -6.38 7.09 -5.24
N HIS A 133 -7.58 7.55 -5.62
CA HIS A 133 -8.79 6.72 -5.61
C HIS A 133 -8.60 5.48 -6.49
N ASP A 134 -8.21 5.64 -7.75
CA ASP A 134 -7.98 4.55 -8.70
C ASP A 134 -6.94 3.54 -8.18
N PHE A 135 -5.94 4.03 -7.44
CA PHE A 135 -4.95 3.17 -6.81
C PHE A 135 -5.50 2.36 -5.64
N ILE A 136 -6.37 2.94 -4.78
CA ILE A 136 -6.83 2.27 -3.57
C ILE A 136 -8.07 1.39 -3.82
N GLU A 137 -8.84 1.69 -4.87
CA GLU A 137 -10.12 1.08 -5.16
C GLU A 137 -10.07 -0.46 -5.30
N PRO A 138 -9.10 -1.06 -6.01
CA PRO A 138 -9.00 -2.53 -6.08
C PRO A 138 -8.85 -3.20 -4.70
N ARG A 139 -8.28 -2.49 -3.72
CA ARG A 139 -8.13 -3.01 -2.35
C ARG A 139 -9.42 -2.93 -1.56
N ARG A 140 -10.21 -1.87 -1.78
CA ARG A 140 -11.54 -1.73 -1.19
C ARG A 140 -12.48 -2.79 -1.73
N GLU A 141 -12.35 -3.11 -3.02
CA GLU A 141 -13.17 -4.11 -3.67
C GLU A 141 -13.02 -5.49 -3.02
N VAL A 142 -11.82 -5.89 -2.60
CA VAL A 142 -11.63 -7.15 -1.87
C VAL A 142 -12.47 -7.20 -0.58
N THR A 143 -12.55 -6.10 0.15
CA THR A 143 -13.40 -6.03 1.36
C THR A 143 -14.89 -6.15 1.00
N ARG A 144 -15.33 -5.48 -0.09
CA ARG A 144 -16.72 -5.60 -0.57
C ARG A 144 -17.07 -7.01 -1.01
N GLU A 145 -16.15 -7.70 -1.67
CA GLU A 145 -16.33 -9.10 -2.07
C GLU A 145 -16.54 -10.01 -0.86
N VAL A 146 -15.76 -9.82 0.22
CA VAL A 146 -15.98 -10.55 1.48
C VAL A 146 -17.36 -10.25 2.06
N LEU A 147 -17.78 -8.99 2.09
CA LEU A 147 -19.11 -8.60 2.59
C LEU A 147 -20.24 -9.17 1.74
N ARG A 148 -20.16 -9.09 0.40
CA ARG A 148 -21.16 -9.68 -0.50
C ARG A 148 -21.24 -11.20 -0.35
N ARG A 149 -20.10 -11.86 -0.16
CA ARG A 149 -20.09 -13.30 0.15
C ARG A 149 -20.85 -13.57 1.44
N GLY A 150 -20.61 -12.77 2.49
CA GLY A 150 -21.32 -12.93 3.76
C GLY A 150 -22.84 -12.75 3.64
N ILE A 151 -23.30 -11.84 2.80
CA ILE A 151 -24.73 -11.70 2.49
C ILE A 151 -25.24 -12.96 1.78
N ALA A 152 -24.50 -13.45 0.78
CA ALA A 152 -24.89 -14.62 -0.01
C ALA A 152 -24.92 -15.91 0.83
N THR A 153 -24.07 -16.03 1.84
CA THR A 153 -24.04 -17.20 2.76
C THR A 153 -24.97 -17.07 3.96
N GLY A 154 -25.59 -15.91 4.16
CA GLY A 154 -26.47 -15.65 5.32
C GLY A 154 -25.72 -15.34 6.62
N GLU A 155 -24.38 -15.19 6.59
CA GLU A 155 -23.62 -14.70 7.74
C GLU A 155 -23.91 -13.23 8.06
N LEU A 156 -24.28 -12.46 7.04
CA LEU A 156 -24.63 -11.05 7.16
C LEU A 156 -26.07 -10.84 6.68
N ARG A 157 -26.71 -9.83 7.25
CA ARG A 157 -28.09 -9.45 6.88
C ARG A 157 -28.19 -9.04 5.40
N PRO A 158 -29.28 -9.36 4.71
CA PRO A 158 -29.41 -9.15 3.25
C PRO A 158 -29.53 -7.66 2.86
N ASP A 159 -29.93 -6.80 3.76
CA ASP A 159 -30.09 -5.36 3.58
C ASP A 159 -28.85 -4.55 3.99
N LEU A 160 -27.69 -5.21 4.20
CA LEU A 160 -26.44 -4.57 4.57
C LEU A 160 -25.98 -3.59 3.49
N ASP A 161 -25.75 -2.33 3.85
CA ASP A 161 -25.05 -1.38 2.98
C ASP A 161 -23.56 -1.74 2.93
N VAL A 162 -23.16 -2.35 1.81
CA VAL A 162 -21.80 -2.85 1.59
C VAL A 162 -20.79 -1.68 1.54
N GLU A 163 -21.16 -0.54 0.93
CA GLU A 163 -20.26 0.62 0.79
C GLU A 163 -20.02 1.27 2.15
N LEU A 164 -21.08 1.51 2.92
CA LEU A 164 -20.97 2.08 4.25
C LEU A 164 -20.19 1.13 5.18
N THR A 165 -20.46 -0.17 5.12
CA THR A 165 -19.76 -1.16 5.96
C THR A 165 -18.28 -1.25 5.60
N GLN A 166 -17.94 -1.22 4.30
CA GLN A 166 -16.55 -1.16 3.87
C GLN A 166 -15.85 0.10 4.39
N LEU A 167 -16.53 1.25 4.37
CA LEU A 167 -16.00 2.51 4.92
C LEU A 167 -15.79 2.41 6.44
N MET A 168 -16.75 1.85 7.17
CA MET A 168 -16.66 1.64 8.63
C MET A 168 -15.50 0.72 9.01
N LEU A 169 -15.18 -0.29 8.21
CA LEU A 169 -14.06 -1.20 8.43
C LEU A 169 -12.69 -0.56 8.12
N SER A 170 -12.61 0.32 7.12
CA SER A 170 -11.34 0.88 6.67
C SER A 170 -10.96 2.18 7.37
N ALA A 171 -11.90 3.10 7.59
CA ALA A 171 -11.62 4.43 8.08
C ALA A 171 -11.06 4.47 9.51
N PRO A 172 -11.58 3.73 10.50
CA PRO A 172 -11.05 3.75 11.86
C PRO A 172 -9.59 3.30 11.92
N GLY A 173 -9.25 2.22 11.21
CA GLY A 173 -7.88 1.71 11.15
C GLY A 173 -6.92 2.71 10.51
N MET A 174 -7.34 3.40 9.46
CA MET A 174 -6.57 4.45 8.81
C MET A 174 -6.34 5.64 9.78
N ILE A 175 -7.40 6.16 10.39
CA ILE A 175 -7.32 7.30 11.31
C ILE A 175 -6.45 6.97 12.52
N GLN A 176 -6.64 5.80 13.13
CA GLN A 176 -5.83 5.35 14.27
C GLN A 176 -4.35 5.24 13.89
N SER A 177 -4.02 4.73 12.69
CA SER A 177 -2.64 4.61 12.22
C SER A 177 -2.00 5.97 11.92
N MET A 178 -2.78 6.95 11.43
CA MET A 178 -2.30 8.29 11.08
C MET A 178 -2.12 9.18 12.30
N LEU A 179 -3.10 9.20 13.21
CA LEU A 179 -3.21 10.23 14.25
C LEU A 179 -3.01 9.68 15.67
N ARG A 180 -3.08 8.37 15.86
CA ARG A 180 -2.98 7.72 17.19
C ARG A 180 -3.88 8.39 18.25
N LEU A 181 -5.10 8.76 17.86
CA LEU A 181 -6.00 9.56 18.67
C LEU A 181 -6.54 8.84 19.92
N ASN A 182 -6.57 7.52 19.90
CA ASN A 182 -7.17 6.75 21.00
C ASN A 182 -6.20 5.70 21.55
N PRO A 183 -5.48 6.01 22.66
CA PRO A 183 -4.59 5.05 23.29
C PRO A 183 -5.33 3.95 24.07
N VAL A 184 -6.66 4.08 24.28
CA VAL A 184 -7.45 3.15 25.09
C VAL A 184 -7.70 1.83 24.39
N VAL A 185 -7.70 1.82 23.04
CA VAL A 185 -7.82 0.57 22.28
C VAL A 185 -6.42 0.06 21.96
N PRO A 186 -5.98 -1.08 22.56
CA PRO A 186 -4.64 -1.64 22.29
C PRO A 186 -4.46 -1.93 20.80
N ASP A 187 -3.30 -1.58 20.29
CA ASP A 187 -2.96 -1.77 18.87
C ASP A 187 -3.08 -3.22 18.42
N GLU A 188 -2.75 -4.17 19.28
CA GLU A 188 -2.76 -5.60 18.98
C GLU A 188 -4.17 -6.16 18.80
N SER A 189 -5.14 -5.71 19.59
CA SER A 189 -6.53 -6.19 19.55
C SER A 189 -7.45 -5.32 18.68
N PHE A 190 -6.94 -4.22 18.14
CA PHE A 190 -7.74 -3.27 17.37
C PHE A 190 -8.45 -3.91 16.17
N PRO A 191 -7.80 -4.76 15.33
CA PRO A 191 -8.45 -5.38 14.19
C PRO A 191 -9.66 -6.22 14.58
N GLU A 192 -9.52 -7.07 15.60
CA GLU A 192 -10.59 -7.93 16.11
C GLU A 192 -11.71 -7.10 16.71
N THR A 193 -11.36 -6.14 17.55
CA THR A 193 -12.34 -5.27 18.23
C THR A 193 -13.15 -4.47 17.20
N LEU A 194 -12.50 -3.93 16.16
CA LEU A 194 -13.16 -3.19 15.09
C LEU A 194 -14.12 -4.09 14.31
N VAL A 195 -13.63 -5.24 13.83
CA VAL A 195 -14.42 -6.17 13.03
C VAL A 195 -15.62 -6.68 13.85
N ASP A 196 -15.41 -7.08 15.11
CA ASP A 196 -16.48 -7.56 15.97
C ASP A 196 -17.52 -6.48 16.30
N ALA A 197 -17.10 -5.22 16.41
CA ALA A 197 -18.03 -4.10 16.63
C ALA A 197 -18.91 -3.86 15.40
N VAL A 198 -18.31 -3.90 14.19
CA VAL A 198 -19.06 -3.73 12.94
C VAL A 198 -19.97 -4.92 12.70
N LEU A 199 -19.49 -6.16 12.88
CA LEU A 199 -20.28 -7.35 12.62
C LEU A 199 -21.47 -7.49 13.58
N ARG A 200 -21.37 -7.05 14.83
CA ARG A 200 -22.54 -7.01 15.75
C ARG A 200 -23.70 -6.18 15.21
N GLY A 201 -23.42 -5.12 14.44
CA GLY A 201 -24.44 -4.33 13.76
C GLY A 201 -24.85 -4.86 12.37
N ALA A 202 -24.08 -5.83 11.84
CA ALA A 202 -24.24 -6.37 10.49
C ALA A 202 -24.72 -7.84 10.47
N ALA A 203 -24.73 -8.51 11.64
CA ALA A 203 -25.17 -9.89 11.76
C ALA A 203 -26.63 -10.04 11.34
N ALA A 204 -26.98 -11.19 10.73
CA ALA A 204 -28.37 -11.55 10.48
C ALA A 204 -29.10 -11.66 11.81
N THR A 205 -30.30 -11.07 11.91
CA THR A 205 -31.19 -11.26 13.07
C THR A 205 -31.61 -12.72 13.08
N ALA A 206 -31.43 -13.41 14.20
CA ALA A 206 -32.06 -14.70 14.42
C ALA A 206 -33.59 -14.50 14.41
N GLU A 207 -34.30 -15.12 13.48
CA GLU A 207 -35.75 -15.23 13.48
C GLU A 207 -36.23 -16.18 14.59
#